data_f1ddf232e692354cdc23637628d17442
#
_entry.id   f1ddf232e692354cdc23637628d17442
#
_cell.length_a   1.000
_cell.length_b   1.000
_cell.length_c   1.000
_cell.angle_alpha   90.00
_cell.angle_beta   90.00
_cell.angle_gamma   90.00
#
_symmetry.space_group_name_H-M   'P 1'
#
loop_
_entity.id
_entity.type
_entity.pdbx_description
1 polymer ?
#
loop_
_entity_poly.entity_id
_entity_poly.type
_entity_poly.pdbx_seq_one_letter_code
_entity_poly.pdbx_strand_id
1 'polypeptide(L)'
;MKKFIGVALAAACACPSQAADEQTKLDTTRVNNLNEVVVKAVRAPKSSPFAVENIKKTELERFASSGKELPMLFARTPGVLAWSENGVGTGTVYMRMRGAADSRINVTVDGVPLNSPEDQCVFWANMNSYAALMGSAQIQRGIGASTNGDGAFGGSVSLATAAPSLKPTVEVTGSYGSFNTYRVGGNFSTGLLADHFIIDGAYHETNTDGYIHGTGGRSGSYYGGLTWLGDRFKLSYKNIGNFEHTGQAWNGVAACNYDGDTDLKAWGHQQL
;
A
#
# COMPACT_ATOMS: atom_id res chain seq x y z
N MET A 1 -1.96 -21.31 28.64
CA MET A 1 -0.49 -21.30 28.79
C MET A 1 0.07 -20.21 27.88
N LYS A 2 0.28 -19.03 28.46
CA LYS A 2 0.90 -17.88 27.78
C LYS A 2 2.41 -18.10 27.86
N LYS A 3 3.11 -18.23 26.76
CA LYS A 3 4.58 -18.21 26.71
C LYS A 3 5.00 -17.29 25.57
N PHE A 4 5.44 -16.10 25.95
CA PHE A 4 6.71 -15.45 25.66
C PHE A 4 7.31 -15.80 24.28
N ILE A 5 7.06 -14.93 23.27
CA ILE A 5 7.94 -14.70 22.14
C ILE A 5 8.25 -13.19 22.17
N GLY A 6 9.09 -12.84 23.09
CA GLY A 6 9.74 -11.55 23.15
C GLY A 6 11.21 -11.84 23.38
N VAL A 7 12.06 -11.07 22.70
CA VAL A 7 13.53 -11.07 22.86
C VAL A 7 14.27 -12.07 21.96
N ALA A 8 14.37 -11.74 20.67
CA ALA A 8 15.47 -12.22 19.82
C ALA A 8 15.87 -11.23 18.69
N LEU A 9 15.61 -9.94 18.85
CA LEU A 9 15.97 -8.94 17.82
C LEU A 9 16.99 -7.88 18.29
N ALA A 10 17.68 -8.12 19.39
CA ALA A 10 18.62 -7.15 19.97
C ALA A 10 20.12 -7.51 19.85
N ALA A 11 20.49 -8.54 19.09
CA ALA A 11 21.86 -9.03 19.07
C ALA A 11 22.64 -8.88 17.76
N ALA A 12 22.13 -8.12 16.77
CA ALA A 12 22.79 -8.02 15.45
C ALA A 12 23.43 -6.64 15.15
N CYS A 13 23.57 -5.74 16.13
CA CYS A 13 24.11 -4.39 15.91
C CYS A 13 25.49 -4.16 16.51
N ALA A 14 26.37 -5.16 16.59
CA ALA A 14 27.75 -4.97 17.02
C ALA A 14 28.73 -5.49 15.93
N CYS A 15 28.70 -4.88 14.75
CA CYS A 15 29.83 -4.96 13.82
C CYS A 15 30.66 -3.67 13.97
N PRO A 16 31.96 -3.76 14.31
CA PRO A 16 32.81 -2.58 14.32
C PRO A 16 32.97 -2.06 12.90
N SER A 17 32.57 -0.83 12.69
CA SER A 17 32.83 -0.08 11.48
C SER A 17 34.34 0.15 11.37
N GLN A 18 35.04 -0.67 10.61
CA GLN A 18 36.31 -0.30 10.06
C GLN A 18 36.04 0.57 8.83
N ALA A 19 36.19 1.87 9.01
CA ALA A 19 36.29 2.82 7.93
C ALA A 19 37.55 2.53 7.12
N ALA A 20 37.40 1.80 6.03
CA ALA A 20 38.37 1.80 4.95
C ALA A 20 38.03 2.98 4.06
N ASP A 21 38.84 4.01 4.10
CA ASP A 21 38.88 5.15 3.20
C ASP A 21 39.34 4.66 1.82
N GLU A 22 38.42 4.12 1.05
CA GLU A 22 38.62 3.90 -0.38
C GLU A 22 37.51 4.70 -1.09
N GLN A 23 37.88 5.90 -1.49
CA GLN A 23 37.05 6.73 -2.39
C GLN A 23 36.93 6.02 -3.75
N THR A 24 36.10 5.01 -3.81
CA THR A 24 35.64 4.49 -5.10
C THR A 24 34.77 5.59 -5.69
N LYS A 25 35.24 6.25 -6.75
CA LYS A 25 34.46 7.16 -7.56
C LYS A 25 33.24 6.40 -8.05
N LEU A 26 32.11 6.55 -7.34
CA LEU A 26 30.82 6.10 -7.80
C LEU A 26 30.53 6.80 -9.14
N ASP A 27 30.49 6.02 -10.20
CA ASP A 27 30.09 6.50 -11.52
C ASP A 27 28.62 6.95 -11.44
N THR A 28 28.44 8.27 -11.29
CA THR A 28 27.12 8.91 -11.14
C THR A 28 26.24 8.73 -12.37
N THR A 29 26.79 8.28 -13.50
CA THR A 29 26.03 7.98 -14.72
C THR A 29 25.16 6.72 -14.58
N ARG A 30 25.54 5.74 -13.73
CA ARG A 30 24.72 4.54 -13.46
C ARG A 30 23.52 4.82 -12.56
N VAL A 31 23.58 5.87 -11.74
CA VAL A 31 22.51 6.22 -10.78
C VAL A 31 21.24 6.72 -11.48
N ASN A 32 21.35 7.30 -12.67
CA ASN A 32 20.22 7.87 -13.40
C ASN A 32 19.36 6.84 -14.15
N ASN A 33 19.78 5.58 -14.28
CA ASN A 33 19.07 4.56 -15.04
C ASN A 33 18.10 3.70 -14.22
N LEU A 34 17.97 3.92 -12.93
CA LEU A 34 17.01 3.22 -12.07
C LEU A 34 15.60 3.83 -12.10
N ASN A 35 15.38 4.85 -12.93
CA ASN A 35 14.05 5.46 -13.09
C ASN A 35 13.08 4.47 -13.75
N GLU A 36 12.00 4.23 -13.07
CA GLU A 36 10.69 3.63 -13.40
C GLU A 36 10.37 3.40 -14.90
N VAL A 37 11.10 2.52 -15.59
CA VAL A 37 10.87 2.31 -17.03
C VAL A 37 9.55 1.54 -17.30
N VAL A 38 9.17 0.63 -16.42
CA VAL A 38 8.01 -0.25 -16.61
C VAL A 38 6.69 0.48 -16.43
N VAL A 39 6.65 1.50 -15.59
CA VAL A 39 5.41 2.20 -15.23
C VAL A 39 4.98 3.22 -16.28
N LYS A 40 5.91 3.70 -17.11
CA LYS A 40 5.61 4.74 -18.12
C LYS A 40 4.70 4.25 -19.25
N ALA A 41 4.71 2.96 -19.57
CA ALA A 41 3.88 2.40 -20.65
C ALA A 41 2.38 2.33 -20.30
N VAL A 42 2.06 2.22 -19.01
CA VAL A 42 0.67 2.08 -18.52
C VAL A 42 0.09 3.41 -18.06
N ARG A 43 0.93 4.39 -17.75
CA ARG A 43 0.52 5.68 -17.21
C ARG A 43 0.28 6.72 -18.28
N ALA A 44 -0.77 7.51 -18.10
CA ALA A 44 -1.03 8.65 -18.94
C ALA A 44 0.06 9.72 -18.76
N PRO A 45 0.61 10.30 -19.86
CA PRO A 45 1.56 11.40 -19.76
C PRO A 45 0.88 12.66 -19.19
N LYS A 46 1.68 13.57 -18.64
CA LYS A 46 1.16 14.84 -18.07
C LYS A 46 0.43 15.73 -19.09
N SER A 47 0.77 15.59 -20.37
CA SER A 47 0.12 16.28 -21.49
C SER A 47 -1.17 15.61 -21.97
N SER A 48 -1.59 14.53 -21.31
CA SER A 48 -2.80 13.81 -21.64
C SER A 48 -4.04 14.68 -21.43
N PRO A 49 -5.05 14.62 -22.32
CA PRO A 49 -6.33 15.30 -22.14
C PRO A 49 -7.21 14.68 -21.04
N PHE A 50 -6.76 13.60 -20.41
CA PHE A 50 -7.50 12.89 -19.38
C PHE A 50 -7.36 13.53 -18.01
N ALA A 51 -8.36 13.35 -17.15
CA ALA A 51 -8.31 13.80 -15.76
C ALA A 51 -7.39 12.89 -14.93
N VAL A 52 -6.12 13.23 -14.87
CA VAL A 52 -5.06 12.44 -14.23
C VAL A 52 -4.55 13.14 -12.98
N GLU A 53 -4.35 12.38 -11.92
CA GLU A 53 -3.68 12.81 -10.70
C GLU A 53 -2.49 11.89 -10.41
N ASN A 54 -1.34 12.49 -10.09
CA ASN A 54 -0.12 11.77 -9.77
C ASN A 54 0.23 11.99 -8.31
N ILE A 55 0.28 10.93 -7.54
CA ILE A 55 0.62 10.91 -6.12
C ILE A 55 2.09 10.50 -6.00
N LYS A 56 2.87 11.32 -5.33
CA LYS A 56 4.32 11.12 -5.16
C LYS A 56 4.60 10.26 -3.92
N LYS A 57 5.81 9.68 -3.89
CA LYS A 57 6.31 8.90 -2.76
C LYS A 57 6.17 9.62 -1.42
N THR A 58 6.55 10.89 -1.36
CA THR A 58 6.46 11.69 -0.12
C THR A 58 5.05 11.87 0.40
N GLU A 59 4.05 11.87 -0.48
CA GLU A 59 2.65 11.93 -0.10
C GLU A 59 2.14 10.56 0.39
N LEU A 60 2.54 9.48 -0.29
CA LEU A 60 2.26 8.11 0.12
C LEU A 60 2.87 7.80 1.50
N GLU A 61 4.12 8.16 1.75
CA GLU A 61 4.79 7.99 3.03
C GLU A 61 4.10 8.76 4.16
N ARG A 62 3.75 10.03 3.90
CA ARG A 62 2.99 10.84 4.86
C ARG A 62 1.62 10.24 5.15
N PHE A 63 0.94 9.74 4.13
CA PHE A 63 -0.34 9.08 4.30
C PHE A 63 -0.20 7.75 5.02
N ALA A 64 0.82 6.98 4.69
CA ALA A 64 1.11 5.69 5.31
C ALA A 64 1.22 5.79 6.83
N SER A 65 1.75 6.90 7.38
CA SER A 65 1.84 7.11 8.83
C SER A 65 0.46 7.16 9.52
N SER A 66 -0.62 7.43 8.79
CA SER A 66 -1.98 7.44 9.34
C SER A 66 -2.55 6.03 9.59
N GLY A 67 -1.92 4.98 9.08
CA GLY A 67 -2.42 3.60 9.17
C GLY A 67 -3.62 3.30 8.28
N LYS A 68 -4.12 4.27 7.51
CA LYS A 68 -5.27 4.09 6.63
C LYS A 68 -4.88 3.44 5.30
N GLU A 69 -5.84 2.78 4.67
CA GLU A 69 -5.63 2.08 3.40
C GLU A 69 -5.69 3.03 2.19
N LEU A 70 -5.05 2.63 1.08
CA LEU A 70 -4.91 3.45 -0.14
C LEU A 70 -6.19 4.11 -0.65
N PRO A 71 -7.37 3.45 -0.69
CA PRO A 71 -8.62 4.09 -1.12
C PRO A 71 -8.95 5.38 -0.36
N MET A 72 -8.60 5.45 0.94
CA MET A 72 -8.82 6.65 1.75
C MET A 72 -7.93 7.82 1.32
N LEU A 73 -6.75 7.54 0.74
CA LEU A 73 -5.92 8.56 0.10
C LEU A 73 -6.55 9.02 -1.21
N PHE A 74 -7.02 8.08 -2.02
CA PHE A 74 -7.60 8.37 -3.33
C PHE A 74 -8.91 9.16 -3.22
N ALA A 75 -9.63 9.04 -2.09
CA ALA A 75 -10.83 9.85 -1.81
C ALA A 75 -10.56 11.36 -1.72
N ARG A 76 -9.30 11.79 -1.65
CA ARG A 76 -8.91 13.20 -1.77
C ARG A 76 -9.01 13.71 -3.20
N THR A 77 -9.03 12.80 -4.18
CA THR A 77 -9.20 13.12 -5.59
C THR A 77 -10.68 13.42 -5.89
N PRO A 78 -11.03 14.54 -6.55
CA PRO A 78 -12.42 14.85 -6.87
C PRO A 78 -13.11 13.73 -7.66
N GLY A 79 -14.30 13.34 -7.23
CA GLY A 79 -15.09 12.27 -7.86
C GLY A 79 -14.68 10.85 -7.43
N VAL A 80 -13.80 10.71 -6.47
CA VAL A 80 -13.51 9.44 -5.80
C VAL A 80 -14.16 9.45 -4.41
N LEU A 81 -14.89 8.39 -4.10
CA LEU A 81 -15.49 8.13 -2.80
C LEU A 81 -14.87 6.86 -2.23
N ALA A 82 -14.46 6.89 -0.97
CA ALA A 82 -14.02 5.70 -0.26
C ALA A 82 -14.59 5.67 1.15
N TRP A 83 -14.81 4.46 1.66
CA TRP A 83 -15.27 4.22 3.03
C TRP A 83 -14.71 2.91 3.55
N SER A 84 -14.72 2.74 4.86
CA SER A 84 -14.31 1.51 5.54
C SER A 84 -15.43 0.99 6.44
N GLU A 85 -15.49 -0.31 6.62
CA GLU A 85 -16.47 -0.93 7.51
C GLU A 85 -16.24 -0.58 8.97
N ASN A 86 -14.99 -0.45 9.39
CA ASN A 86 -14.63 -0.11 10.78
C ASN A 86 -14.73 1.38 11.12
N GLY A 87 -15.01 2.26 10.15
CA GLY A 87 -15.08 3.71 10.31
C GLY A 87 -13.73 4.42 10.53
N VAL A 88 -12.63 3.70 10.65
CA VAL A 88 -11.27 4.25 10.87
C VAL A 88 -10.50 4.40 9.57
N GLY A 89 -10.81 3.59 8.57
CA GLY A 89 -10.16 3.59 7.25
C GLY A 89 -9.06 2.53 7.12
N THR A 90 -9.07 1.52 7.98
CA THR A 90 -8.19 0.37 7.95
C THR A 90 -8.96 -0.91 7.61
N GLY A 91 -8.29 -1.98 7.25
CA GLY A 91 -8.91 -3.27 6.94
C GLY A 91 -9.77 -3.22 5.69
N THR A 92 -10.99 -3.71 5.76
CA THR A 92 -11.91 -3.75 4.62
C THR A 92 -12.37 -2.35 4.21
N VAL A 93 -11.94 -1.91 3.05
CA VAL A 93 -12.21 -0.58 2.48
C VAL A 93 -12.78 -0.74 1.07
N TYR A 94 -13.65 0.18 0.71
CA TYR A 94 -14.29 0.23 -0.60
C TYR A 94 -14.00 1.56 -1.29
N MET A 95 -14.09 1.55 -2.62
CA MET A 95 -13.90 2.74 -3.43
C MET A 95 -14.90 2.80 -4.58
N ARG A 96 -15.37 4.01 -4.88
CA ARG A 96 -16.10 4.32 -6.11
C ARG A 96 -15.46 5.50 -6.83
N MET A 97 -15.44 5.47 -8.13
CA MET A 97 -14.90 6.55 -8.95
C MET A 97 -15.97 7.03 -9.94
N ARG A 98 -16.35 8.31 -9.86
CA ARG A 98 -17.43 8.89 -10.67
C ARG A 98 -18.75 8.09 -10.59
N GLY A 99 -19.06 7.51 -9.42
CA GLY A 99 -20.22 6.66 -9.21
C GLY A 99 -20.05 5.20 -9.66
N ALA A 100 -19.03 4.89 -10.46
CA ALA A 100 -18.75 3.52 -10.87
C ALA A 100 -18.21 2.70 -9.70
N ALA A 101 -18.67 1.44 -9.60
CA ALA A 101 -18.20 0.48 -8.61
C ALA A 101 -16.76 0.02 -8.93
N ASP A 102 -16.13 -0.65 -7.98
CA ASP A 102 -14.78 -1.21 -8.03
C ASP A 102 -14.56 -2.17 -9.19
N SER A 103 -15.57 -2.96 -9.60
CA SER A 103 -15.54 -3.81 -10.80
C SER A 103 -15.40 -3.03 -12.13
N ARG A 104 -15.50 -1.70 -12.08
CA ARG A 104 -15.35 -0.80 -13.23
C ARG A 104 -14.12 0.09 -13.10
N ILE A 105 -13.25 -0.22 -12.16
CA ILE A 105 -11.98 0.49 -11.91
C ILE A 105 -10.86 -0.50 -12.08
N ASN A 106 -9.97 -0.26 -13.04
CA ASN A 106 -8.82 -1.11 -13.24
C ASN A 106 -7.67 -0.69 -12.31
N VAL A 107 -7.10 -1.64 -11.59
CA VAL A 107 -5.97 -1.40 -10.67
C VAL A 107 -4.79 -2.25 -11.09
N THR A 108 -3.63 -1.61 -11.22
CA THR A 108 -2.38 -2.30 -11.56
C THR A 108 -1.28 -1.98 -10.55
N VAL A 109 -0.42 -2.96 -10.27
CA VAL A 109 0.85 -2.77 -9.56
C VAL A 109 1.99 -3.14 -10.47
N ASP A 110 2.90 -2.20 -10.71
CA ASP A 110 4.03 -2.36 -11.67
C ASP A 110 3.57 -2.83 -13.07
N GLY A 111 2.36 -2.43 -13.48
CA GLY A 111 1.76 -2.82 -14.76
C GLY A 111 1.02 -4.16 -14.76
N VAL A 112 1.03 -4.90 -13.65
CA VAL A 112 0.30 -6.17 -13.51
C VAL A 112 -1.11 -5.88 -12.99
N PRO A 113 -2.19 -6.33 -13.68
CA PRO A 113 -3.56 -6.16 -13.21
C PRO A 113 -3.80 -6.93 -11.91
N LEU A 114 -4.53 -6.31 -10.99
CA LEU A 114 -4.93 -6.91 -9.71
C LEU A 114 -6.41 -7.25 -9.65
N ASN A 115 -7.19 -6.81 -10.65
CA ASN A 115 -8.60 -7.13 -10.70
C ASN A 115 -8.78 -8.65 -10.80
N SER A 116 -9.66 -9.19 -9.97
CA SER A 116 -10.02 -10.60 -9.98
C SER A 116 -10.62 -10.97 -11.35
N PRO A 117 -10.22 -12.08 -11.96
CA PRO A 117 -10.82 -12.53 -13.21
C PRO A 117 -12.28 -12.98 -13.07
N GLU A 118 -12.74 -13.27 -11.86
CA GLU A 118 -14.09 -13.78 -11.58
C GLU A 118 -15.12 -12.65 -11.54
N ASP A 119 -14.87 -11.60 -10.77
CA ASP A 119 -15.82 -10.51 -10.52
C ASP A 119 -15.33 -9.13 -10.95
N GLN A 120 -14.12 -9.07 -11.50
CA GLN A 120 -13.43 -7.84 -11.92
C GLN A 120 -13.18 -6.83 -10.80
N CYS A 121 -13.38 -7.22 -9.54
CA CYS A 121 -13.16 -6.37 -8.38
C CYS A 121 -11.71 -6.45 -7.88
N VAL A 122 -11.29 -5.43 -7.16
CA VAL A 122 -10.08 -5.43 -6.36
C VAL A 122 -10.46 -5.45 -4.89
N PHE A 123 -10.07 -6.48 -4.18
CA PHE A 123 -10.25 -6.57 -2.74
C PHE A 123 -9.13 -5.79 -2.04
N TRP A 124 -9.43 -4.56 -1.63
CA TRP A 124 -8.48 -3.69 -0.96
C TRP A 124 -8.02 -4.24 0.39
N ALA A 125 -8.81 -5.11 1.02
CA ALA A 125 -8.41 -5.88 2.18
C ALA A 125 -7.15 -6.74 1.95
N ASN A 126 -6.90 -7.13 0.69
CA ASN A 126 -5.69 -7.85 0.30
C ASN A 126 -4.50 -6.92 -0.01
N MET A 127 -4.61 -5.62 0.27
CA MET A 127 -3.60 -4.61 -0.03
C MET A 127 -3.30 -3.72 1.17
N ASN A 128 -3.36 -4.30 2.37
CA ASN A 128 -3.14 -3.58 3.62
C ASN A 128 -1.74 -2.97 3.67
N SER A 129 -1.67 -1.74 4.17
CA SER A 129 -0.42 -0.99 4.32
C SER A 129 0.38 -0.73 3.02
N TYR A 130 -0.20 -0.95 1.84
CA TYR A 130 0.49 -0.77 0.56
C TYR A 130 0.98 0.67 0.32
N ALA A 131 0.37 1.67 0.96
CA ALA A 131 0.86 3.05 0.89
C ALA A 131 2.35 3.18 1.27
N ALA A 132 2.82 2.32 2.18
CA ALA A 132 4.23 2.31 2.60
C ALA A 132 5.16 1.59 1.62
N LEU A 133 4.64 0.70 0.79
CA LEU A 133 5.40 -0.09 -0.17
C LEU A 133 5.51 0.59 -1.54
N MET A 134 4.59 1.54 -1.82
CA MET A 134 4.51 2.18 -3.12
C MET A 134 5.43 3.39 -3.22
N GLY A 135 6.09 3.53 -4.37
CA GLY A 135 6.87 4.70 -4.73
C GLY A 135 6.06 5.80 -5.38
N SER A 136 4.97 5.44 -6.05
CA SER A 136 4.07 6.41 -6.68
C SER A 136 2.73 5.77 -7.04
N ALA A 137 1.70 6.60 -7.17
CA ALA A 137 0.40 6.20 -7.70
C ALA A 137 -0.08 7.20 -8.76
N GLN A 138 -0.80 6.73 -9.76
CA GLN A 138 -1.51 7.57 -10.72
C GLN A 138 -2.97 7.16 -10.74
N ILE A 139 -3.85 8.14 -10.60
CA ILE A 139 -5.30 7.95 -10.71
C ILE A 139 -5.76 8.64 -12.00
N GLN A 140 -6.39 7.88 -12.87
CA GLN A 140 -7.03 8.39 -14.07
C GLN A 140 -8.54 8.20 -13.93
N ARG A 141 -9.28 9.28 -14.00
CA ARG A 141 -10.72 9.31 -13.78
C ARG A 141 -11.48 9.25 -15.10
N GLY A 142 -12.36 8.27 -15.23
CA GLY A 142 -13.14 8.02 -16.44
C GLY A 142 -12.36 7.19 -17.47
N ILE A 143 -12.96 7.03 -18.65
CA ILE A 143 -12.37 6.30 -19.76
C ILE A 143 -11.05 6.96 -20.15
N GLY A 144 -9.99 6.18 -20.12
CA GLY A 144 -8.65 6.61 -20.42
C GLY A 144 -8.11 6.07 -21.74
N ALA A 145 -6.78 6.07 -21.87
CA ALA A 145 -6.12 5.36 -22.95
C ALA A 145 -6.33 3.85 -22.81
N SER A 146 -6.41 3.13 -23.93
CA SER A 146 -6.60 1.67 -23.99
C SER A 146 -5.50 0.84 -23.32
N THR A 147 -4.42 1.49 -22.88
CA THR A 147 -3.32 0.90 -22.10
C THR A 147 -3.74 0.42 -20.71
N ASN A 148 -4.90 0.84 -20.22
CA ASN A 148 -5.40 0.50 -18.89
C ASN A 148 -6.22 -0.81 -18.84
N GLY A 149 -6.34 -1.53 -19.94
CA GLY A 149 -7.09 -2.78 -20.03
C GLY A 149 -8.60 -2.60 -20.15
N ASP A 150 -9.32 -3.71 -20.15
CA ASP A 150 -10.77 -3.77 -20.28
C ASP A 150 -11.46 -3.37 -18.97
N GLY A 151 -12.69 -2.86 -19.06
CA GLY A 151 -13.53 -2.62 -17.89
C GLY A 151 -13.29 -1.32 -17.13
N ALA A 152 -12.30 -0.49 -17.49
CA ALA A 152 -11.95 0.75 -16.80
C ALA A 152 -12.91 1.93 -17.09
N PHE A 153 -14.23 1.73 -17.03
CA PHE A 153 -15.22 2.78 -17.27
C PHE A 153 -15.23 3.87 -16.21
N GLY A 154 -15.02 3.51 -14.96
CA GLY A 154 -14.91 4.45 -13.85
C GLY A 154 -13.57 5.17 -13.85
N GLY A 155 -12.54 4.46 -14.23
CA GLY A 155 -11.17 4.94 -14.26
C GLY A 155 -10.15 3.85 -13.99
N SER A 156 -8.90 4.27 -13.80
CA SER A 156 -7.81 3.35 -13.47
C SER A 156 -6.91 3.90 -12.37
N VAL A 157 -6.33 2.99 -11.62
CA VAL A 157 -5.31 3.26 -10.59
C VAL A 157 -4.05 2.47 -10.96
N SER A 158 -2.97 3.17 -11.21
CA SER A 158 -1.67 2.56 -11.49
C SER A 158 -0.71 2.82 -10.34
N LEU A 159 -0.35 1.76 -9.63
CA LEU A 159 0.59 1.77 -8.54
C LEU A 159 1.98 1.34 -9.04
N ALA A 160 3.01 1.97 -8.51
CA ALA A 160 4.38 1.53 -8.70
C ALA A 160 5.02 1.28 -7.35
N THR A 161 5.67 0.14 -7.19
CA THR A 161 6.45 -0.15 -5.98
C THR A 161 7.63 0.81 -5.86
N ALA A 162 8.06 1.04 -4.63
CA ALA A 162 9.24 1.87 -4.39
C ALA A 162 10.46 1.28 -5.10
N ALA A 163 11.25 2.14 -5.73
CA ALA A 163 12.52 1.72 -6.31
C ALA A 163 13.50 1.34 -5.19
N PRO A 164 14.28 0.27 -5.35
CA PRO A 164 15.29 -0.10 -4.37
C PRO A 164 16.32 1.02 -4.20
N SER A 165 16.78 1.23 -2.96
CA SER A 165 17.80 2.23 -2.67
C SER A 165 19.18 1.73 -3.07
N LEU A 166 19.97 2.58 -3.73
CA LEU A 166 21.39 2.27 -4.04
C LEU A 166 22.31 2.44 -2.82
N LYS A 167 21.83 3.09 -1.76
CA LYS A 167 22.54 3.28 -0.51
C LYS A 167 21.92 2.40 0.57
N PRO A 168 22.73 1.88 1.49
CA PRO A 168 22.19 1.19 2.66
C PRO A 168 21.23 2.11 3.42
N THR A 169 20.02 1.62 3.68
CA THR A 169 19.00 2.39 4.40
C THR A 169 18.22 1.48 5.34
N VAL A 170 17.90 1.99 6.51
CA VAL A 170 16.97 1.40 7.45
C VAL A 170 16.06 2.51 7.92
N GLU A 171 14.77 2.27 7.83
CA GLU A 171 13.73 3.19 8.28
C GLU A 171 12.79 2.44 9.22
N VAL A 172 12.48 3.03 10.36
CA VAL A 172 11.50 2.49 11.31
C VAL A 172 10.42 3.54 11.51
N THR A 173 9.18 3.13 11.41
CA THR A 173 8.02 4.00 11.56
C THR A 173 7.10 3.50 12.66
N GLY A 174 6.53 4.42 13.42
CA GLY A 174 5.53 4.12 14.42
C GLY A 174 4.54 5.28 14.53
N SER A 175 3.27 4.96 14.72
CA SER A 175 2.24 5.95 15.00
C SER A 175 1.18 5.38 15.92
N TYR A 176 0.51 6.27 16.66
CA TYR A 176 -0.60 5.94 17.55
C TYR A 176 -1.71 6.99 17.40
N GLY A 177 -2.95 6.56 17.44
CA GLY A 177 -4.11 7.41 17.21
C GLY A 177 -5.36 6.97 17.96
N SER A 178 -6.50 7.55 17.57
CA SER A 178 -7.81 7.24 18.16
C SER A 178 -8.19 5.78 17.98
N PHE A 179 -9.09 5.28 18.81
CA PHE A 179 -9.58 3.89 18.82
C PHE A 179 -8.46 2.88 18.99
N ASN A 180 -7.47 3.23 19.86
CA ASN A 180 -6.29 2.40 20.10
C ASN A 180 -5.58 1.97 18.80
N THR A 181 -5.69 2.78 17.75
CA THR A 181 -5.05 2.49 16.47
C THR A 181 -3.56 2.75 16.59
N TYR A 182 -2.77 1.71 16.44
CA TYR A 182 -1.32 1.85 16.35
C TYR A 182 -0.81 1.21 15.05
N ARG A 183 0.25 1.78 14.57
CA ARG A 183 1.00 1.24 13.44
C ARG A 183 2.46 1.15 13.80
N VAL A 184 3.08 0.05 13.39
CA VAL A 184 4.51 -0.16 13.44
C VAL A 184 4.98 -0.70 12.10
N GLY A 185 6.19 -0.35 11.73
CA GLY A 185 6.76 -0.87 10.51
C GLY A 185 8.18 -0.43 10.29
N GLY A 186 8.79 -0.99 9.26
CA GLY A 186 10.12 -0.63 8.83
C GLY A 186 10.43 -1.09 7.44
N ASN A 187 11.36 -0.39 6.82
CA ASN A 187 11.92 -0.68 5.51
C ASN A 187 13.43 -0.82 5.66
N PHE A 188 14.03 -1.69 4.89
CA PHE A 188 15.48 -1.76 4.77
C PHE A 188 15.91 -1.97 3.32
N SER A 189 17.11 -1.52 3.00
CA SER A 189 17.83 -1.84 1.78
C SER A 189 19.29 -1.99 2.10
N THR A 190 19.91 -3.00 1.52
CA THR A 190 21.37 -3.21 1.63
C THR A 190 22.17 -2.18 0.86
N GLY A 191 21.51 -1.42 -0.04
CA GLY A 191 22.23 -0.68 -1.06
C GLY A 191 22.84 -1.62 -2.10
N LEU A 192 23.69 -1.07 -2.94
CA LEU A 192 24.35 -1.82 -4.00
C LEU A 192 25.49 -2.68 -3.42
N LEU A 193 25.34 -4.00 -3.53
CA LEU A 193 26.31 -5.00 -3.12
C LEU A 193 27.07 -5.50 -4.35
N ALA A 194 28.40 -5.55 -4.27
CA ALA A 194 29.29 -6.03 -5.33
C ALA A 194 28.94 -5.42 -6.70
N ASP A 195 28.53 -4.15 -6.75
CA ASP A 195 28.15 -3.38 -7.94
C ASP A 195 26.94 -3.92 -8.72
N HIS A 196 26.31 -4.98 -8.25
CA HIS A 196 25.26 -5.67 -9.01
C HIS A 196 23.98 -5.96 -8.24
N PHE A 197 24.03 -6.24 -6.94
CA PHE A 197 22.88 -6.76 -6.20
C PHE A 197 22.33 -5.75 -5.20
N ILE A 198 21.01 -5.71 -5.07
CA ILE A 198 20.32 -4.98 -4.00
C ILE A 198 19.29 -5.94 -3.40
N ILE A 199 19.32 -6.04 -2.07
CA ILE A 199 18.30 -6.74 -1.30
C ILE A 199 17.54 -5.68 -0.52
N ASP A 200 16.23 -5.67 -0.63
CA ASP A 200 15.35 -4.74 0.07
C ASP A 200 14.16 -5.47 0.67
N GLY A 201 13.63 -4.94 1.74
CA GLY A 201 12.49 -5.51 2.42
C GLY A 201 11.75 -4.50 3.26
N ALA A 202 10.51 -4.84 3.55
CA ALA A 202 9.63 -4.05 4.40
C ALA A 202 8.66 -4.92 5.19
N TYR A 203 8.27 -4.43 6.35
CA TYR A 203 7.18 -4.97 7.14
C TYR A 203 6.40 -3.83 7.76
N HIS A 204 5.08 -3.88 7.61
CA HIS A 204 4.17 -2.90 8.19
C HIS A 204 2.95 -3.60 8.78
N GLU A 205 2.55 -3.16 9.94
CA GLU A 205 1.40 -3.67 10.66
C GLU A 205 0.60 -2.52 11.26
N THR A 206 -0.72 -2.65 11.20
CA THR A 206 -1.68 -1.74 11.82
C THR A 206 -2.64 -2.55 12.66
N ASN A 207 -2.94 -2.08 13.86
CA ASN A 207 -3.95 -2.65 14.74
C ASN A 207 -4.90 -1.53 15.19
N THR A 208 -6.18 -1.84 15.37
CA THR A 208 -7.20 -0.87 15.81
C THR A 208 -8.33 -1.59 16.52
N ASP A 209 -8.99 -0.90 17.45
CA ASP A 209 -10.24 -1.38 18.05
C ASP A 209 -11.46 -1.07 17.17
N GLY A 210 -11.28 -0.22 16.12
CA GLY A 210 -12.36 0.24 15.25
C GLY A 210 -13.22 1.33 15.89
N TYR A 211 -13.85 2.16 15.05
CA TYR A 211 -14.86 3.12 15.52
C TYR A 211 -16.19 2.42 15.82
N ILE A 212 -16.59 1.50 14.96
CA ILE A 212 -17.79 0.69 15.15
C ILE A 212 -17.43 -0.47 16.07
N HIS A 213 -18.23 -0.69 17.10
CA HIS A 213 -18.00 -1.76 18.06
C HIS A 213 -17.94 -3.12 17.37
N GLY A 214 -16.97 -3.94 17.74
CA GLY A 214 -16.76 -5.27 17.15
C GLY A 214 -15.99 -5.30 15.84
N THR A 215 -15.56 -4.14 15.29
CA THR A 215 -14.83 -4.05 14.03
C THR A 215 -13.33 -3.83 14.22
N GLY A 216 -12.84 -4.13 15.41
CA GLY A 216 -11.41 -4.12 15.67
C GLY A 216 -10.66 -5.15 14.82
N GLY A 217 -9.39 -4.87 14.52
CA GLY A 217 -8.62 -5.76 13.70
C GLY A 217 -7.14 -5.47 13.64
N ARG A 218 -6.42 -6.43 13.10
CA ARG A 218 -4.98 -6.38 12.85
C ARG A 218 -4.73 -6.71 11.39
N SER A 219 -4.02 -5.85 10.70
CA SER A 219 -3.70 -6.04 9.29
C SER A 219 -2.29 -5.56 8.98
N GLY A 220 -1.72 -6.04 7.91
CA GLY A 220 -0.40 -5.61 7.51
C GLY A 220 0.11 -6.25 6.25
N SER A 221 1.32 -5.86 5.87
CA SER A 221 2.01 -6.38 4.69
C SER A 221 3.49 -6.58 4.93
N TYR A 222 4.06 -7.46 4.16
CA TYR A 222 5.50 -7.64 4.06
C TYR A 222 5.92 -7.60 2.59
N TYR A 223 7.14 -7.14 2.37
CA TYR A 223 7.77 -7.05 1.07
C TYR A 223 9.19 -7.60 1.14
N GLY A 224 9.59 -8.35 0.13
CA GLY A 224 10.96 -8.78 -0.07
C GLY A 224 11.34 -8.60 -1.53
N GLY A 225 12.45 -7.92 -1.79
CA GLY A 225 12.96 -7.63 -3.10
C GLY A 225 14.41 -8.09 -3.28
N LEU A 226 14.70 -8.62 -4.46
CA LEU A 226 16.05 -8.88 -4.94
C LEU A 226 16.20 -8.28 -6.33
N THR A 227 17.10 -7.35 -6.47
CA THR A 227 17.39 -6.70 -7.76
C THR A 227 18.83 -6.98 -8.16
N TRP A 228 19.00 -7.44 -9.38
CA TRP A 228 20.30 -7.54 -10.04
C TRP A 228 20.41 -6.50 -11.15
N LEU A 229 21.53 -5.79 -11.14
CA LEU A 229 21.84 -4.74 -12.11
C LEU A 229 22.98 -5.21 -13.00
N GLY A 230 22.69 -5.48 -14.24
CA GLY A 230 23.71 -5.73 -15.26
C GLY A 230 23.91 -4.51 -16.15
N ASP A 231 24.90 -4.57 -17.04
CA ASP A 231 25.25 -3.46 -17.93
C ASP A 231 24.15 -3.11 -18.93
N ARG A 232 23.36 -4.08 -19.35
CA ARG A 232 22.33 -3.93 -20.39
C ARG A 232 20.92 -4.17 -19.92
N PHE A 233 20.73 -4.85 -18.79
CA PHE A 233 19.40 -5.21 -18.29
C PHE A 233 19.39 -5.24 -16.76
N LYS A 234 18.19 -5.09 -16.23
CA LYS A 234 17.87 -5.18 -14.82
C LYS A 234 16.93 -6.36 -14.62
N LEU A 235 17.24 -7.23 -13.68
CA LEU A 235 16.36 -8.29 -13.23
C LEU A 235 15.89 -7.99 -11.80
N SER A 236 14.60 -8.03 -11.55
CA SER A 236 14.07 -7.82 -10.21
C SER A 236 13.05 -8.91 -9.88
N TYR A 237 13.25 -9.53 -8.72
CA TYR A 237 12.27 -10.39 -8.09
C TYR A 237 11.63 -9.61 -6.94
N LYS A 238 10.30 -9.64 -6.84
CA LYS A 238 9.54 -8.98 -5.80
C LYS A 238 8.51 -9.95 -5.25
N ASN A 239 8.46 -10.06 -3.94
CA ASN A 239 7.43 -10.81 -3.21
C ASN A 239 6.70 -9.84 -2.29
N ILE A 240 5.39 -9.76 -2.43
CA ILE A 240 4.52 -8.95 -1.60
C ILE A 240 3.48 -9.88 -1.02
N GLY A 241 3.33 -9.88 0.29
CA GLY A 241 2.27 -10.59 0.98
C GLY A 241 1.60 -9.68 2.01
N ASN A 242 0.39 -10.07 2.37
CA ASN A 242 -0.39 -9.37 3.37
C ASN A 242 -1.08 -10.35 4.28
N PHE A 243 -1.54 -9.84 5.40
CA PHE A 243 -2.38 -10.56 6.36
C PHE A 243 -3.44 -9.61 6.90
N GLU A 244 -4.61 -10.16 7.19
CA GLU A 244 -5.69 -9.44 7.82
C GLU A 244 -6.44 -10.36 8.77
N HIS A 245 -6.77 -9.82 9.93
CA HIS A 245 -7.70 -10.37 10.88
C HIS A 245 -8.55 -9.22 11.41
N THR A 246 -9.81 -9.14 10.99
CA THR A 246 -10.68 -8.01 11.28
C THR A 246 -12.09 -8.47 11.61
N GLY A 247 -12.73 -7.75 12.50
CA GLY A 247 -14.17 -7.79 12.67
C GLY A 247 -14.85 -7.00 11.54
N GLN A 248 -15.98 -7.47 11.07
CA GLN A 248 -16.70 -6.88 9.95
C GLN A 248 -18.05 -6.31 10.39
N ALA A 249 -18.43 -5.18 9.82
CA ALA A 249 -19.77 -4.61 9.90
C ALA A 249 -20.46 -4.71 8.54
N TRP A 250 -20.48 -5.92 7.98
CA TRP A 250 -20.99 -6.20 6.64
C TRP A 250 -22.46 -5.85 6.47
N ASN A 251 -23.28 -6.16 7.46
CA ASN A 251 -24.71 -5.90 7.43
C ASN A 251 -25.02 -4.53 8.04
N GLY A 252 -25.51 -3.61 7.23
CA GLY A 252 -26.06 -2.35 7.73
C GLY A 252 -27.38 -2.56 8.46
N VAL A 253 -27.70 -1.67 9.37
CA VAL A 253 -29.02 -1.59 10.02
C VAL A 253 -29.95 -0.75 9.14
N ALA A 254 -31.20 -1.18 8.96
CA ALA A 254 -32.20 -0.40 8.21
C ALA A 254 -32.39 0.99 8.85
N ALA A 255 -32.52 2.03 8.01
CA ALA A 255 -32.60 3.41 8.48
C ALA A 255 -33.76 3.65 9.46
N CYS A 256 -34.89 2.94 9.31
CA CYS A 256 -36.03 3.01 10.22
C CYS A 256 -35.70 2.51 11.64
N ASN A 257 -34.61 1.78 11.82
CA ASN A 257 -34.19 1.26 13.12
C ASN A 257 -33.15 2.17 13.82
N TYR A 258 -32.87 3.35 13.25
CA TYR A 258 -31.89 4.30 13.81
C TYR A 258 -32.45 5.18 14.93
N ASP A 259 -33.76 5.16 15.18
CA ASP A 259 -34.46 6.06 16.12
C ASP A 259 -34.19 5.75 17.60
N GLY A 260 -32.94 5.53 17.94
CA GLY A 260 -32.52 5.62 19.34
C GLY A 260 -32.67 4.35 20.17
N ASP A 261 -33.18 3.26 19.63
CA ASP A 261 -33.29 2.00 20.34
C ASP A 261 -31.89 1.33 20.49
N THR A 262 -31.41 1.30 21.72
CA THR A 262 -30.13 0.70 22.08
C THR A 262 -30.10 -0.81 21.86
N ASP A 263 -31.25 -1.47 21.88
CA ASP A 263 -31.38 -2.91 21.69
C ASP A 263 -31.14 -3.31 20.23
N LEU A 264 -31.52 -2.45 19.28
CA LEU A 264 -31.25 -2.68 17.86
C LEU A 264 -29.77 -2.48 17.50
N LYS A 265 -29.03 -1.62 18.22
CA LYS A 265 -27.58 -1.50 18.12
C LYS A 265 -26.89 -2.76 18.63
N ALA A 266 -27.43 -3.39 19.66
CA ALA A 266 -26.97 -4.65 20.20
C ALA A 266 -27.32 -5.84 19.27
N TRP A 267 -28.45 -5.78 18.57
CA TRP A 267 -28.88 -6.84 17.64
C TRP A 267 -28.01 -6.92 16.38
N GLY A 268 -27.56 -5.79 15.85
CA GLY A 268 -26.55 -5.75 14.78
C GLY A 268 -25.24 -6.44 15.19
N HIS A 269 -25.00 -6.55 16.49
CA HIS A 269 -23.88 -7.27 17.07
C HIS A 269 -24.03 -8.79 17.12
N GLN A 270 -25.26 -9.28 17.22
CA GLN A 270 -25.54 -10.71 17.37
C GLN A 270 -25.61 -11.47 16.05
N GLN A 271 -25.58 -10.78 14.93
CA GLN A 271 -25.57 -11.37 13.59
C GLN A 271 -24.19 -11.49 12.94
N LEU A 272 -23.15 -11.10 13.65
CA LEU A 272 -21.76 -11.35 13.32
C LEU A 272 -21.27 -12.55 14.15
#